data_7e992af1fc7496aab520b272beb3fea2
#
_entry.id   7e992af1fc7496aab520b272beb3fea2
#
_cell.length_a   1.000
_cell.length_b   1.000
_cell.length_c   1.000
_cell.angle_alpha   90.00
_cell.angle_beta   90.00
_cell.angle_gamma   90.00
#
_symmetry.space_group_name_H-M   'P 1'
#
loop_
_entity.id
_entity.type
_entity.pdbx_description
1 polymer ?
#
loop_
_entity_poly.entity_id
_entity_poly.type
_entity_poly.pdbx_seq_one_letter_code
_entity_poly.pdbx_strand_id
1 'polypeptide(L)'
;MLKWKWVALALVTSALSANAEESSKEKFLNNYGRMLAVEARCPSWKINQQKVVEILNSFKIANADIEPGGHDWPAIERSIHSNQRAFAGIGPKMMCVKANAMYGPKGAVSPGLMEPK
;
A
#
# COMPACT_ATOMS: atom_id res chain seq x y z
N MET A 1 34.66 -27.74 5.77
CA MET A 1 33.38 -27.88 5.07
C MET A 1 32.22 -27.20 5.79
N LEU A 2 32.07 -27.33 7.10
CA LEU A 2 30.99 -26.69 7.89
C LEU A 2 31.08 -25.15 7.84
N LYS A 3 32.27 -24.55 7.80
CA LYS A 3 32.45 -23.10 7.75
C LYS A 3 31.90 -22.46 6.47
N TRP A 4 31.91 -23.15 5.36
CA TRP A 4 31.43 -22.63 4.07
C TRP A 4 29.92 -22.49 4.03
N LYS A 5 29.22 -23.46 4.64
CA LYS A 5 27.74 -23.42 4.71
C LYS A 5 27.24 -22.25 5.56
N TRP A 6 27.94 -21.91 6.63
CA TRP A 6 27.59 -20.80 7.49
C TRP A 6 27.76 -19.44 6.81
N VAL A 7 28.82 -19.26 6.04
CA VAL A 7 29.08 -18.02 5.30
C VAL A 7 28.02 -17.81 4.22
N ALA A 8 27.64 -18.86 3.51
CA ALA A 8 26.59 -18.78 2.50
C ALA A 8 25.22 -18.41 3.10
N LEU A 9 24.88 -18.94 4.27
CA LEU A 9 23.64 -18.61 5.00
C LEU A 9 23.62 -17.14 5.42
N ALA A 10 24.73 -16.59 5.90
CA ALA A 10 24.82 -15.19 6.30
C ALA A 10 24.58 -14.24 5.13
N LEU A 11 25.13 -14.55 3.95
CA LEU A 11 24.93 -13.76 2.73
C LEU A 11 23.48 -13.78 2.26
N VAL A 12 22.82 -14.93 2.31
CA VAL A 12 21.41 -15.08 1.94
C VAL A 12 20.50 -14.28 2.90
N THR A 13 20.81 -14.31 4.19
CA THR A 13 20.03 -13.56 5.19
C THR A 13 20.11 -12.05 4.96
N SER A 14 21.29 -11.53 4.63
CA SER A 14 21.48 -10.10 4.34
C SER A 14 20.70 -9.67 3.10
N ALA A 15 20.70 -10.46 2.04
CA ALA A 15 19.95 -10.19 0.82
C ALA A 15 18.44 -10.18 1.07
N LEU A 16 17.93 -11.10 1.89
CA LEU A 16 16.52 -11.17 2.24
C LEU A 16 16.05 -9.95 3.04
N SER A 17 16.88 -9.41 3.94
CA SER A 17 16.56 -8.22 4.71
C SER A 17 16.43 -6.97 3.84
N ALA A 18 17.33 -6.76 2.89
CA ALA A 18 17.29 -5.65 1.94
C ALA A 18 16.04 -5.72 1.07
N ASN A 19 15.71 -6.91 0.56
CA ASN A 19 14.49 -7.13 -0.25
C ASN A 19 13.21 -6.89 0.54
N ALA A 20 13.20 -7.20 1.84
CA ALA A 20 12.04 -6.98 2.70
C ALA A 20 11.73 -5.49 2.87
N GLU A 21 12.75 -4.61 3.00
CA GLU A 21 12.54 -3.16 3.11
C GLU A 21 11.97 -2.57 1.82
N GLU A 22 12.52 -2.90 0.66
CA GLU A 22 12.00 -2.47 -0.64
C GLU A 22 10.58 -2.98 -0.85
N SER A 23 10.33 -4.26 -0.51
CA SER A 23 9.01 -4.87 -0.60
C SER A 23 7.97 -4.14 0.25
N SER A 24 8.35 -3.63 1.44
CA SER A 24 7.43 -2.90 2.33
C SER A 24 7.02 -1.55 1.74
N LYS A 25 7.95 -0.80 1.17
CA LYS A 25 7.65 0.45 0.47
C LYS A 25 6.75 0.20 -0.74
N GLU A 26 7.10 -0.80 -1.56
CA GLU A 26 6.30 -1.16 -2.73
C GLU A 26 4.89 -1.60 -2.35
N LYS A 27 4.75 -2.38 -1.29
CA LYS A 27 3.43 -2.77 -0.77
C LYS A 27 2.60 -1.55 -0.36
N PHE A 28 3.22 -0.57 0.29
CA PHE A 28 2.53 0.65 0.65
C PHE A 28 2.05 1.40 -0.59
N LEU A 29 2.90 1.58 -1.60
CA LEU A 29 2.52 2.27 -2.83
C LEU A 29 1.39 1.56 -3.56
N ASN A 30 1.44 0.23 -3.62
CA ASN A 30 0.38 -0.58 -4.20
C ASN A 30 -0.93 -0.44 -3.41
N ASN A 31 -0.85 -0.46 -2.10
CA ASN A 31 -2.03 -0.27 -1.24
C ASN A 31 -2.60 1.13 -1.36
N TYR A 32 -1.75 2.15 -1.47
CA TYR A 32 -2.22 3.51 -1.65
C TYR A 32 -3.00 3.66 -2.96
N GLY A 33 -2.51 3.08 -4.05
CA GLY A 33 -3.24 3.04 -5.31
C GLY A 33 -4.58 2.31 -5.21
N ARG A 34 -4.62 1.21 -4.47
CA ARG A 34 -5.88 0.48 -4.20
C ARG A 34 -6.84 1.34 -3.39
N MET A 35 -6.35 2.04 -2.36
CA MET A 35 -7.17 2.92 -1.54
C MET A 35 -7.79 4.05 -2.36
N LEU A 36 -7.02 4.64 -3.28
CA LEU A 36 -7.54 5.66 -4.20
C LEU A 36 -8.63 5.10 -5.10
N ALA A 37 -8.46 3.90 -5.62
CA ALA A 37 -9.47 3.24 -6.44
C ALA A 37 -10.74 2.93 -5.64
N VAL A 38 -10.59 2.49 -4.40
CA VAL A 38 -11.71 2.22 -3.49
C VAL A 38 -12.44 3.50 -3.11
N GLU A 39 -11.70 4.55 -2.73
CA GLU A 39 -12.27 5.85 -2.34
C GLU A 39 -13.09 6.46 -3.48
N ALA A 40 -12.62 6.34 -4.71
CA ALA A 40 -13.32 6.86 -5.88
C ALA A 40 -14.70 6.19 -6.09
N ARG A 41 -14.89 4.98 -5.59
CA ARG A 41 -16.09 4.18 -5.79
C ARG A 41 -16.93 4.00 -4.52
N CYS A 42 -16.45 4.48 -3.38
CA CYS A 42 -17.16 4.39 -2.11
C CYS A 42 -17.41 5.79 -1.57
N PRO A 43 -18.63 6.32 -1.70
CA PRO A 43 -18.91 7.70 -1.32
C PRO A 43 -18.91 7.96 0.18
N SER A 44 -18.99 6.92 1.02
CA SER A 44 -19.11 7.08 2.48
C SER A 44 -17.80 6.84 3.24
N TRP A 45 -16.72 6.52 2.55
CA TRP A 45 -15.41 6.32 3.16
C TRP A 45 -14.36 7.19 2.49
N LYS A 46 -13.35 7.61 3.25
CA LYS A 46 -12.24 8.43 2.76
C LYS A 46 -10.91 7.91 3.31
N ILE A 47 -9.84 8.26 2.63
CA ILE A 47 -8.48 7.96 3.09
C ILE A 47 -8.17 8.84 4.30
N ASN A 48 -7.60 8.25 5.34
CA ASN A 48 -7.09 8.98 6.50
C ASN A 48 -5.73 9.59 6.14
N GLN A 49 -5.74 10.84 5.70
CA GLN A 49 -4.54 11.53 5.22
C GLN A 49 -3.45 11.66 6.28
N GLN A 50 -3.83 11.84 7.54
CA GLN A 50 -2.87 11.93 8.63
C GLN A 50 -2.06 10.64 8.77
N LYS A 51 -2.73 9.49 8.72
CA LYS A 51 -2.05 8.20 8.79
C LYS A 51 -1.17 7.94 7.56
N VAL A 52 -1.60 8.37 6.39
CA VAL A 52 -0.79 8.28 5.17
C VAL A 52 0.50 9.09 5.36
N VAL A 53 0.41 10.31 5.86
CA VAL A 53 1.59 11.16 6.10
C VAL A 53 2.55 10.50 7.10
N GLU A 54 2.03 9.90 8.16
CA GLU A 54 2.85 9.17 9.13
C GLU A 54 3.65 8.04 8.46
N ILE A 55 3.00 7.28 7.59
CA ILE A 55 3.66 6.19 6.86
C ILE A 55 4.69 6.74 5.87
N LEU A 56 4.36 7.80 5.14
CA LEU A 56 5.30 8.46 4.23
C LEU A 56 6.56 8.89 4.97
N ASN A 57 6.39 9.50 6.13
CA ASN A 57 7.51 9.93 6.96
C ASN A 57 8.38 8.74 7.40
N SER A 58 7.77 7.61 7.73
CA SER A 58 8.52 6.40 8.12
C SER A 58 9.38 5.85 6.99
N PHE A 59 8.96 6.03 5.74
CA PHE A 59 9.72 5.62 4.55
C PHE A 59 10.57 6.75 3.97
N LYS A 60 10.55 7.93 4.56
CA LYS A 60 11.23 9.13 4.05
C LYS A 60 10.79 9.48 2.63
N ILE A 61 9.49 9.37 2.38
CA ILE A 61 8.87 9.73 1.10
C ILE A 61 8.25 11.12 1.26
N ALA A 62 8.57 12.05 0.35
CA ALA A 62 7.96 13.37 0.33
C ALA A 62 6.52 13.29 -0.21
N ASN A 63 5.64 14.15 0.28
CA ASN A 63 4.25 14.19 -0.20
C ASN A 63 4.16 14.39 -1.71
N ALA A 64 5.03 15.20 -2.28
CA ALA A 64 5.07 15.45 -3.72
C ALA A 64 5.39 14.20 -4.54
N ASP A 65 6.09 13.22 -3.96
CA ASP A 65 6.46 11.99 -4.66
C ASP A 65 5.27 11.09 -4.96
N ILE A 66 4.19 11.18 -4.19
CA ILE A 66 2.98 10.36 -4.36
C ILE A 66 1.85 11.11 -5.08
N GLU A 67 2.12 12.30 -5.57
CA GLU A 67 1.18 13.10 -6.35
C GLU A 67 1.47 12.92 -7.85
N PRO A 68 0.50 13.22 -8.73
CA PRO A 68 0.74 13.20 -10.18
C PRO A 68 1.98 14.00 -10.56
N GLY A 69 2.88 13.36 -11.31
CA GLY A 69 4.18 13.94 -11.67
C GLY A 69 5.29 13.62 -10.68
N GLY A 70 5.00 13.05 -9.52
CA GLY A 70 6.00 12.67 -8.52
C GLY A 70 6.75 11.40 -8.86
N HIS A 71 7.86 11.17 -8.17
CA HIS A 71 8.75 10.04 -8.42
C HIS A 71 8.06 8.69 -8.26
N ASP A 72 7.20 8.53 -7.25
CA ASP A 72 6.53 7.27 -6.95
C ASP A 72 5.14 7.16 -7.60
N TRP A 73 4.68 8.21 -8.24
CA TRP A 73 3.36 8.22 -8.89
C TRP A 73 3.16 7.13 -9.93
N PRO A 74 4.13 6.80 -10.80
CA PRO A 74 3.92 5.74 -11.79
C PRO A 74 3.54 4.38 -11.17
N ALA A 75 4.12 4.03 -10.03
CA ALA A 75 3.78 2.80 -9.32
C ALA A 75 2.35 2.85 -8.77
N ILE A 76 1.97 4.00 -8.20
CA ILE A 76 0.63 4.22 -7.66
C ILE A 76 -0.40 4.17 -8.79
N GLU A 77 -0.12 4.84 -9.90
CA GLU A 77 -1.02 4.87 -11.07
C GLU A 77 -1.27 3.47 -11.63
N ARG A 78 -0.21 2.65 -11.75
CA ARG A 78 -0.37 1.25 -12.17
C ARG A 78 -1.29 0.49 -11.22
N SER A 79 -1.15 0.70 -9.92
CA SER A 79 -2.01 0.07 -8.92
C SER A 79 -3.44 0.56 -9.03
N ILE A 80 -3.67 1.86 -9.25
CA ILE A 80 -5.01 2.41 -9.46
C ILE A 80 -5.69 1.69 -10.63
N HIS A 81 -5.02 1.63 -11.78
CA HIS A 81 -5.59 1.02 -12.99
C HIS A 81 -5.85 -0.47 -12.81
N SER A 82 -4.93 -1.20 -12.19
CA SER A 82 -5.09 -2.62 -11.91
C SER A 82 -6.30 -2.87 -11.01
N ASN A 83 -6.46 -2.08 -9.97
CA ASN A 83 -7.58 -2.22 -9.03
C ASN A 83 -8.90 -1.76 -9.64
N GLN A 84 -8.90 -0.72 -10.47
CA GLN A 84 -10.10 -0.31 -11.20
C GLN A 84 -10.63 -1.46 -12.07
N ARG A 85 -9.73 -2.18 -12.75
CA ARG A 85 -10.12 -3.35 -13.54
C ARG A 85 -10.66 -4.49 -12.64
N ALA A 86 -9.98 -4.75 -11.54
CA ALA A 86 -10.40 -5.80 -10.61
C ALA A 86 -11.76 -5.49 -9.95
N PHE A 87 -12.06 -4.22 -9.75
CA PHE A 87 -13.30 -3.76 -9.12
C PHE A 87 -14.42 -3.45 -10.11
N ALA A 88 -14.19 -3.61 -11.41
CA ALA A 88 -15.23 -3.41 -12.40
C ALA A 88 -16.41 -4.33 -12.11
N GLY A 89 -17.61 -3.79 -12.09
CA GLY A 89 -18.81 -4.56 -11.76
C GLY A 89 -19.14 -4.63 -10.27
N ILE A 90 -18.29 -4.13 -9.38
CA ILE A 90 -18.61 -4.03 -7.96
C ILE A 90 -19.30 -2.71 -7.70
N GLY A 91 -20.51 -2.77 -7.12
CA GLY A 91 -21.31 -1.58 -6.82
C GLY A 91 -20.76 -0.80 -5.62
N PRO A 92 -21.24 0.47 -5.44
CA PRO A 92 -20.72 1.35 -4.37
C PRO A 92 -20.89 0.77 -2.96
N LYS A 93 -22.02 0.13 -2.70
CA LYS A 93 -22.31 -0.46 -1.39
C LYS A 93 -21.29 -1.53 -1.02
N MET A 94 -21.01 -2.46 -1.93
CA MET A 94 -20.04 -3.53 -1.71
C MET A 94 -18.63 -2.96 -1.67
N MET A 95 -18.34 -1.92 -2.42
CA MET A 95 -17.02 -1.27 -2.38
C MET A 95 -16.78 -0.65 -1.01
N CYS A 96 -17.79 -0.08 -0.36
CA CYS A 96 -17.67 0.46 1.00
C CYS A 96 -17.47 -0.67 2.03
N VAL A 97 -18.10 -1.83 1.84
CA VAL A 97 -17.84 -3.00 2.67
C VAL A 97 -16.37 -3.43 2.56
N LYS A 98 -15.82 -3.44 1.33
CA LYS A 98 -14.41 -3.76 1.10
C LYS A 98 -13.48 -2.71 1.72
N ALA A 99 -13.82 -1.43 1.64
CA ALA A 99 -13.04 -0.36 2.27
C ALA A 99 -12.87 -0.62 3.78
N ASN A 100 -13.97 -0.92 4.46
CA ASN A 100 -13.96 -1.22 5.88
C ASN A 100 -13.17 -2.50 6.17
N ALA A 101 -13.40 -3.56 5.40
CA ALA A 101 -12.75 -4.85 5.62
C ALA A 101 -11.22 -4.79 5.43
N MET A 102 -10.74 -3.99 4.49
CA MET A 102 -9.31 -3.89 4.19
C MET A 102 -8.61 -2.80 4.99
N TYR A 103 -9.22 -1.65 5.15
CA TYR A 103 -8.55 -0.43 5.64
C TYR A 103 -9.28 0.29 6.78
N GLY A 104 -10.41 -0.22 7.24
CA GLY A 104 -11.13 0.33 8.37
C GLY A 104 -10.39 0.14 9.70
N PRO A 105 -11.01 0.49 10.83
CA PRO A 105 -10.36 0.42 12.14
C PRO A 105 -9.80 -0.97 12.49
N LYS A 106 -10.42 -2.03 11.96
CA LYS A 106 -9.98 -3.42 12.13
C LYS A 106 -9.62 -4.05 10.79
N GLY A 107 -9.12 -3.25 9.86
CA GLY A 107 -8.82 -3.69 8.50
C GLY A 107 -7.75 -4.78 8.45
N ALA A 108 -7.96 -5.76 7.56
CA ALA A 108 -7.07 -6.90 7.42
C ALA A 108 -5.78 -6.57 6.68
N VAL A 109 -5.79 -5.55 5.82
CA VAL A 109 -4.61 -5.15 5.02
C VAL A 109 -3.80 -4.08 5.75
N SER A 110 -4.43 -2.99 6.13
CA SER A 110 -3.80 -1.90 6.88
C SER A 110 -4.85 -1.20 7.73
N PRO A 111 -4.90 -1.50 9.04
CA PRO A 111 -5.94 -0.94 9.89
C PRO A 111 -5.87 0.58 9.99
N GLY A 112 -7.01 1.24 9.90
CA GLY A 112 -7.15 2.67 10.13
C GLY A 112 -6.68 3.58 9.01
N LEU A 113 -6.32 3.06 7.83
CA LEU A 113 -5.93 3.89 6.70
C LEU A 113 -7.12 4.52 5.97
N MET A 114 -8.31 3.98 6.15
CA MET A 114 -9.56 4.61 5.68
C MET A 114 -10.51 4.80 6.86
N GLU A 115 -11.35 5.81 6.75
CA GLU A 115 -12.30 6.17 7.79
C GLU A 115 -13.64 6.59 7.16
N PRO A 116 -14.77 6.47 7.89
CA PRO A 116 -16.04 7.02 7.43
C PRO A 116 -15.94 8.54 7.26
N LYS A 117 -16.64 9.04 6.27
CA LYS A 117 -16.78 10.49 6.10
C LYS A 117 -17.62 11.11 7.18
#